data_f2c59767cd32d8f937a8b13012dc585f
#
_entry.id   f2c59767cd32d8f937a8b13012dc585f
#
_cell.length_a   1.000
_cell.length_b   1.000
_cell.length_c   1.000
_cell.angle_alpha   90.00
_cell.angle_beta   90.00
_cell.angle_gamma   90.00
#
_symmetry.space_group_name_H-M   'P 1'
#
loop_
_entity.id
_entity.type
_entity.pdbx_description
1 polymer ?
#
loop_
_entity_poly.entity_id
_entity_poly.type
_entity_poly.pdbx_seq_one_letter_code
_entity_poly.pdbx_strand_id
1 'polypeptide(L)'
;DTILWKTERFVNGIDFLRKALKLDNVHIMGHSCGSTFLIEYMITKQPKGVKSVIFSSPHISSPDWMADAKILLSQLPMSIQDTISKYEALKNYTAPEYLVATDSFYARHLSRKHWPIHPNVECENVPGFNDQIYEYMWGPTEFNITGTLKDFDRSVDLDKITEPILFMAGEFDEARPETMYKYQKLSRNASVEIIENAGHKTMIDQPEKVYEAVSRFFNKVENNK
;
A
#
# COMPACT_ATOMS: atom_id res chain seq x y z
N ASP A 1 22.88 -3.54 -5.73
CA ASP A 1 23.30 -4.61 -4.81
C ASP A 1 22.08 -5.10 -4.02
N THR A 2 21.55 -6.26 -4.39
CA THR A 2 20.33 -6.87 -3.81
C THR A 2 20.44 -7.17 -2.30
N ILE A 3 21.66 -7.21 -1.75
CA ILE A 3 21.91 -7.37 -0.31
C ILE A 3 21.23 -6.24 0.49
N LEU A 4 21.10 -5.05 -0.10
CA LEU A 4 20.47 -3.89 0.53
C LEU A 4 18.94 -3.84 0.35
N TRP A 5 18.38 -4.66 -0.54
CA TRP A 5 16.93 -4.65 -0.86
C TRP A 5 16.18 -5.61 0.09
N LYS A 6 16.17 -5.23 1.35
CA LYS A 6 15.54 -5.98 2.45
C LYS A 6 14.66 -5.06 3.27
N THR A 7 13.52 -5.55 3.73
CA THR A 7 12.58 -4.83 4.60
C THR A 7 13.30 -4.20 5.80
N GLU A 8 14.22 -4.95 6.43
CA GLU A 8 15.00 -4.45 7.57
C GLU A 8 15.78 -3.16 7.26
N ARG A 9 16.31 -3.01 6.05
CA ARG A 9 17.04 -1.81 5.63
C ARG A 9 16.15 -0.57 5.65
N PHE A 10 14.94 -0.69 5.13
CA PHE A 10 13.95 0.40 5.13
C PHE A 10 13.49 0.73 6.54
N VAL A 11 13.22 -0.29 7.36
CA VAL A 11 12.86 -0.13 8.79
C VAL A 11 13.94 0.60 9.57
N ASN A 12 15.21 0.22 9.39
CA ASN A 12 16.35 0.91 10.01
C ASN A 12 16.49 2.35 9.50
N GLY A 13 16.15 2.61 8.23
CA GLY A 13 16.10 3.96 7.65
C GLY A 13 15.07 4.85 8.32
N ILE A 14 13.86 4.35 8.58
CA ILE A 14 12.81 5.07 9.31
C ILE A 14 13.28 5.42 10.72
N ASP A 15 13.84 4.45 11.44
CA ASP A 15 14.35 4.67 12.81
C ASP A 15 15.48 5.69 12.86
N PHE A 16 16.42 5.58 11.92
CA PHE A 16 17.53 6.54 11.77
C PHE A 16 17.03 7.95 11.48
N LEU A 17 16.12 8.10 10.52
CA LEU A 17 15.56 9.40 10.13
C LEU A 17 14.83 10.07 11.29
N ARG A 18 14.00 9.33 12.02
CA ARG A 18 13.30 9.83 13.19
C ARG A 18 14.26 10.36 14.25
N LYS A 19 15.33 9.59 14.55
CA LYS A 19 16.35 10.00 15.51
C LYS A 19 17.14 11.22 15.04
N ALA A 20 17.59 11.23 13.79
CA ALA A 20 18.37 12.33 13.22
C ALA A 20 17.60 13.66 13.21
N LEU A 21 16.29 13.61 12.92
CA LEU A 21 15.42 14.78 12.89
C LEU A 21 14.74 15.08 14.24
N LYS A 22 15.04 14.31 15.31
CA LYS A 22 14.43 14.46 16.64
C LYS A 22 12.90 14.45 16.62
N LEU A 23 12.33 13.55 15.82
CA LEU A 23 10.89 13.39 15.69
C LEU A 23 10.36 12.51 16.84
N ASP A 24 10.30 13.07 18.05
CA ASP A 24 9.99 12.34 19.28
C ASP A 24 8.49 12.03 19.42
N ASN A 25 7.62 12.92 18.90
CA ASN A 25 6.16 12.76 18.94
C ASN A 25 5.59 12.92 17.54
N VAL A 26 5.10 11.82 16.96
CA VAL A 26 4.68 11.79 15.56
C VAL A 26 3.42 10.97 15.34
N HIS A 27 2.65 11.35 14.33
CA HIS A 27 1.75 10.46 13.61
C HIS A 27 2.52 9.92 12.40
N ILE A 28 2.42 8.62 12.13
CA ILE A 28 3.15 8.01 11.00
C ILE A 28 2.14 7.42 10.03
N MET A 29 2.35 7.69 8.75
CA MET A 29 1.55 7.13 7.66
C MET A 29 2.43 6.30 6.72
N GLY A 30 1.98 5.10 6.39
CA GLY A 30 2.51 4.27 5.31
C GLY A 30 1.46 4.07 4.24
N HIS A 31 1.85 4.24 2.98
CA HIS A 31 1.00 3.99 1.82
C HIS A 31 1.54 2.79 1.04
N SER A 32 0.64 1.86 0.63
CA SER A 32 1.00 0.71 -0.19
C SER A 32 2.16 -0.09 0.47
N CYS A 33 3.24 -0.36 -0.25
CA CYS A 33 4.47 -0.98 0.28
C CYS A 33 5.08 -0.21 1.46
N GLY A 34 4.85 1.12 1.58
CA GLY A 34 5.23 1.88 2.78
C GLY A 34 4.56 1.37 4.05
N SER A 35 3.38 0.75 3.95
CA SER A 35 2.70 0.10 5.07
C SER A 35 3.42 -1.18 5.52
N THR A 36 4.04 -1.91 4.59
CA THR A 36 4.91 -3.06 4.90
C THR A 36 6.06 -2.65 5.81
N PHE A 37 6.74 -1.56 5.47
CA PHE A 37 7.85 -1.06 6.27
C PHE A 37 7.38 -0.46 7.59
N LEU A 38 6.22 0.19 7.58
CA LEU A 38 5.64 0.80 8.78
C LEU A 38 5.19 -0.26 9.79
N ILE A 39 4.46 -1.31 9.38
CA ILE A 39 4.04 -2.36 10.30
C ILE A 39 5.25 -3.11 10.88
N GLU A 40 6.24 -3.41 10.03
CA GLU A 40 7.48 -4.05 10.47
C GLU A 40 8.24 -3.15 11.47
N TYR A 41 8.26 -1.83 11.24
CA TYR A 41 8.86 -0.86 12.16
C TYR A 41 8.14 -0.85 13.50
N MET A 42 6.82 -0.79 13.52
CA MET A 42 6.03 -0.77 14.75
C MET A 42 6.23 -2.04 15.58
N ILE A 43 6.27 -3.20 14.94
CA ILE A 43 6.39 -4.50 15.62
C ILE A 43 7.82 -4.78 16.09
N THR A 44 8.82 -4.54 15.24
CA THR A 44 10.20 -4.94 15.53
C THR A 44 10.97 -3.91 16.35
N LYS A 45 10.70 -2.63 16.18
CA LYS A 45 11.38 -1.54 16.91
C LYS A 45 10.59 -1.06 18.12
N GLN A 46 9.28 -1.26 18.15
CA GLN A 46 8.39 -0.78 19.24
C GLN A 46 8.69 0.68 19.60
N PRO A 47 8.63 1.61 18.62
CA PRO A 47 9.14 2.96 18.76
C PRO A 47 8.31 3.76 19.76
N LYS A 48 8.98 4.44 20.70
CA LYS A 48 8.31 5.38 21.59
C LYS A 48 7.90 6.65 20.84
N GLY A 49 6.84 7.32 21.31
CA GLY A 49 6.39 8.61 20.79
C GLY A 49 5.65 8.57 19.48
N VAL A 50 5.23 7.40 19.02
CA VAL A 50 4.23 7.29 17.95
C VAL A 50 2.86 7.50 18.57
N LYS A 51 2.15 8.55 18.15
CA LYS A 51 0.83 8.90 18.66
C LYS A 51 -0.29 8.12 17.96
N SER A 52 -0.12 7.85 16.68
CA SER A 52 -1.02 7.02 15.87
C SER A 52 -0.36 6.57 14.58
N VAL A 53 -0.97 5.57 13.96
CA VAL A 53 -0.53 4.95 12.71
C VAL A 53 -1.63 5.05 11.67
N ILE A 54 -1.31 5.45 10.45
CA ILE A 54 -2.21 5.38 9.30
C ILE A 54 -1.64 4.39 8.30
N PHE A 55 -2.42 3.37 8.00
CA PHE A 55 -2.18 2.42 6.92
C PHE A 55 -3.09 2.80 5.74
N SER A 56 -2.52 3.44 4.72
CA SER A 56 -3.24 3.90 3.52
C SER A 56 -3.03 2.92 2.38
N SER A 57 -4.13 2.34 1.88
CA SER A 57 -4.09 1.34 0.81
C SER A 57 -3.03 0.26 1.08
N PRO A 58 -3.05 -0.38 2.27
CA PRO A 58 -1.86 -1.01 2.82
C PRO A 58 -1.59 -2.40 2.26
N HIS A 59 -0.32 -2.70 2.02
CA HIS A 59 0.19 -4.05 1.95
C HIS A 59 0.68 -4.50 3.34
N ILE A 60 -0.09 -5.38 3.99
CA ILE A 60 0.20 -5.97 5.31
C ILE A 60 0.37 -7.48 5.23
N SER A 61 -0.28 -8.11 4.26
CA SER A 61 -0.24 -9.55 4.00
C SER A 61 -0.26 -9.81 2.50
N SER A 62 0.77 -10.44 1.97
CA SER A 62 0.81 -10.87 0.56
C SER A 62 -0.23 -11.93 0.23
N PRO A 63 -0.53 -12.93 1.11
CA PRO A 63 -1.66 -13.81 0.90
C PRO A 63 -3.00 -13.09 0.75
N ASP A 64 -3.28 -12.07 1.57
CA ASP A 64 -4.51 -11.29 1.48
C ASP A 64 -4.54 -10.45 0.20
N TRP A 65 -3.44 -9.79 -0.14
CA TRP A 65 -3.31 -9.01 -1.36
C TRP A 65 -3.56 -9.85 -2.61
N MET A 66 -2.96 -11.03 -2.68
CA MET A 66 -3.16 -11.95 -3.80
C MET A 66 -4.59 -12.50 -3.87
N ALA A 67 -5.24 -12.71 -2.73
CA ALA A 67 -6.65 -13.09 -2.69
C ALA A 67 -7.55 -11.96 -3.22
N ASP A 68 -7.31 -10.72 -2.83
CA ASP A 68 -8.00 -9.54 -3.31
C ASP A 68 -7.77 -9.34 -4.82
N ALA A 69 -6.52 -9.42 -5.28
CA ALA A 69 -6.16 -9.32 -6.70
C ALA A 69 -6.91 -10.36 -7.55
N LYS A 70 -7.01 -11.62 -7.07
CA LYS A 70 -7.75 -12.67 -7.76
C LYS A 70 -9.23 -12.33 -7.92
N ILE A 71 -9.86 -11.76 -6.88
CA ILE A 71 -11.26 -11.34 -6.93
C ILE A 71 -11.43 -10.21 -7.96
N LEU A 72 -10.57 -9.20 -7.92
CA LEU A 72 -10.65 -8.05 -8.82
C LEU A 72 -10.36 -8.41 -10.27
N LEU A 73 -9.38 -9.27 -10.52
CA LEU A 73 -9.09 -9.80 -11.86
C LEU A 73 -10.30 -10.56 -12.42
N SER A 74 -11.01 -11.35 -11.59
CA SER A 74 -12.19 -12.10 -12.04
C SER A 74 -13.37 -11.21 -12.46
N GLN A 75 -13.37 -9.94 -12.12
CA GLN A 75 -14.38 -8.94 -12.51
C GLN A 75 -14.07 -8.27 -13.85
N LEU A 76 -12.89 -8.50 -14.42
CA LEU A 76 -12.52 -8.00 -15.74
C LEU A 76 -13.21 -8.80 -16.86
N PRO A 77 -13.36 -8.23 -18.06
CA PRO A 77 -13.80 -9.01 -19.24
C PRO A 77 -12.94 -10.25 -19.45
N MET A 78 -13.55 -11.37 -19.85
CA MET A 78 -12.86 -12.65 -20.03
C MET A 78 -11.63 -12.52 -20.94
N SER A 79 -11.72 -11.76 -22.03
CA SER A 79 -10.59 -11.55 -22.94
C SER A 79 -9.37 -10.90 -22.27
N ILE A 80 -9.61 -10.03 -21.28
CA ILE A 80 -8.53 -9.43 -20.47
C ILE A 80 -7.94 -10.46 -19.51
N GLN A 81 -8.80 -11.22 -18.83
CA GLN A 81 -8.38 -12.30 -17.92
C GLN A 81 -7.52 -13.35 -18.66
N ASP A 82 -7.97 -13.81 -19.83
CA ASP A 82 -7.25 -14.78 -20.67
C ASP A 82 -5.89 -14.25 -21.13
N THR A 83 -5.84 -12.95 -21.48
CA THR A 83 -4.60 -12.30 -21.90
C THR A 83 -3.61 -12.24 -20.74
N ILE A 84 -4.03 -11.78 -19.56
CA ILE A 84 -3.18 -11.74 -18.38
C ILE A 84 -2.66 -13.14 -18.05
N SER A 85 -3.55 -14.11 -17.91
CA SER A 85 -3.20 -15.51 -17.58
C SER A 85 -2.21 -16.13 -18.58
N LYS A 86 -2.41 -15.89 -19.87
CA LYS A 86 -1.51 -16.38 -20.93
C LYS A 86 -0.11 -15.86 -20.77
N TYR A 87 0.04 -14.56 -20.62
CA TYR A 87 1.36 -13.94 -20.60
C TYR A 87 2.07 -14.14 -19.25
N GLU A 88 1.36 -14.26 -18.14
CA GLU A 88 1.91 -14.67 -16.85
C GLU A 88 2.45 -16.11 -16.90
N ALA A 89 1.72 -17.05 -17.50
CA ALA A 89 2.20 -18.42 -17.70
C ALA A 89 3.47 -18.47 -18.56
N LEU A 90 3.60 -17.56 -19.54
CA LEU A 90 4.79 -17.42 -20.38
C LEU A 90 5.91 -16.59 -19.73
N LYS A 91 5.66 -15.95 -18.57
CA LYS A 91 6.54 -14.96 -17.93
C LYS A 91 6.97 -13.84 -18.88
N ASN A 92 6.09 -13.45 -19.79
CA ASN A 92 6.33 -12.39 -20.76
C ASN A 92 5.55 -11.13 -20.38
N TYR A 93 6.06 -10.41 -19.42
CA TYR A 93 5.44 -9.20 -18.84
C TYR A 93 5.63 -7.93 -19.68
N THR A 94 6.40 -8.01 -20.78
CA THR A 94 6.67 -6.88 -21.67
C THR A 94 5.90 -6.94 -22.99
N ALA A 95 5.08 -7.98 -23.19
CA ALA A 95 4.26 -8.10 -24.39
C ALA A 95 3.25 -6.94 -24.48
N PRO A 96 3.08 -6.28 -25.64
CA PRO A 96 2.14 -5.17 -25.78
C PRO A 96 0.73 -5.49 -25.32
N GLU A 97 0.26 -6.70 -25.64
CA GLU A 97 -1.09 -7.16 -25.26
C GLU A 97 -1.22 -7.33 -23.74
N TYR A 98 -0.17 -7.78 -23.06
CA TYR A 98 -0.13 -7.89 -21.61
C TYR A 98 -0.19 -6.51 -20.95
N LEU A 99 0.58 -5.55 -21.47
CA LEU A 99 0.58 -4.18 -20.94
C LEU A 99 -0.80 -3.52 -21.08
N VAL A 100 -1.46 -3.68 -22.24
CA VAL A 100 -2.84 -3.18 -22.43
C VAL A 100 -3.83 -3.85 -21.47
N ALA A 101 -3.69 -5.16 -21.24
CA ALA A 101 -4.53 -5.88 -20.30
C ALA A 101 -4.30 -5.42 -18.86
N THR A 102 -3.04 -5.20 -18.47
CA THR A 102 -2.64 -4.67 -17.16
C THR A 102 -3.18 -3.24 -16.95
N ASP A 103 -3.10 -2.39 -17.96
CA ASP A 103 -3.67 -1.03 -17.91
C ASP A 103 -5.18 -1.04 -17.66
N SER A 104 -5.88 -2.07 -18.13
CA SER A 104 -7.31 -2.23 -17.87
C SER A 104 -7.61 -2.52 -16.39
N PHE A 105 -6.73 -3.20 -15.68
CA PHE A 105 -6.80 -3.38 -14.23
C PHE A 105 -6.44 -2.06 -13.52
N TYR A 106 -5.36 -1.43 -13.89
CA TYR A 106 -4.86 -0.21 -13.26
C TYR A 106 -5.84 0.96 -13.37
N ALA A 107 -6.50 1.12 -14.51
CA ALA A 107 -7.53 2.15 -14.70
C ALA A 107 -8.76 1.96 -13.79
N ARG A 108 -8.98 0.74 -13.26
CA ARG A 108 -10.07 0.47 -12.32
C ARG A 108 -9.66 0.57 -10.87
N HIS A 109 -8.45 0.09 -10.55
CA HIS A 109 -8.06 -0.23 -9.18
C HIS A 109 -6.88 0.60 -8.68
N LEU A 110 -5.98 1.05 -9.57
CA LEU A 110 -4.83 1.85 -9.17
C LEU A 110 -5.16 3.35 -9.10
N SER A 111 -5.72 3.92 -10.17
CA SER A 111 -6.22 5.30 -10.16
C SER A 111 -7.45 5.44 -11.04
N ARG A 112 -8.51 6.02 -10.48
CA ARG A 112 -9.80 6.23 -11.15
C ARG A 112 -9.82 7.45 -12.04
N LYS A 113 -9.01 8.45 -11.71
CA LYS A 113 -9.11 9.79 -12.30
C LYS A 113 -8.14 10.00 -13.45
N HIS A 114 -6.96 9.52 -13.32
CA HIS A 114 -5.87 9.80 -14.27
C HIS A 114 -4.98 8.58 -14.44
N TRP A 115 -5.32 7.70 -15.39
CA TRP A 115 -4.41 6.63 -15.79
C TRP A 115 -4.12 6.73 -17.30
N PRO A 116 -2.86 6.67 -17.75
CA PRO A 116 -1.65 6.62 -16.92
C PRO A 116 -1.43 7.90 -16.11
N ILE A 117 -0.84 7.76 -14.92
CA ILE A 117 -0.50 8.91 -14.08
C ILE A 117 0.72 9.58 -14.69
N HIS A 118 0.53 10.78 -15.22
CA HIS A 118 1.64 11.60 -15.67
C HIS A 118 2.19 12.37 -14.45
N PRO A 119 3.48 12.22 -14.11
CA PRO A 119 4.08 12.99 -13.04
C PRO A 119 3.93 14.49 -13.39
N ASN A 120 3.56 15.29 -12.39
CA ASN A 120 3.59 16.73 -12.55
C ASN A 120 5.01 17.19 -12.90
N VAL A 121 5.15 17.99 -13.91
CA VAL A 121 6.40 18.47 -14.50
C VAL A 121 7.30 19.21 -13.49
N GLU A 122 6.75 19.64 -12.36
CA GLU A 122 7.45 20.35 -11.28
C GLU A 122 8.45 19.47 -10.47
N CYS A 123 8.44 18.15 -10.69
CA CYS A 123 9.34 17.22 -10.01
C CYS A 123 10.49 16.71 -10.91
N GLU A 124 10.97 17.51 -11.83
CA GLU A 124 12.00 17.09 -12.81
C GLU A 124 13.31 16.55 -12.22
N ASN A 125 13.60 16.83 -10.95
CA ASN A 125 14.84 16.42 -10.29
C ASN A 125 14.63 15.26 -9.27
N VAL A 126 13.45 14.68 -9.20
CA VAL A 126 13.23 13.51 -8.33
C VAL A 126 13.74 12.27 -9.08
N PRO A 127 14.63 11.45 -8.48
CA PRO A 127 15.00 10.17 -9.07
C PRO A 127 13.76 9.38 -9.43
N GLY A 128 13.69 8.86 -10.63
CA GLY A 128 12.57 8.05 -11.10
C GLY A 128 12.33 6.82 -10.20
N PHE A 129 11.21 6.18 -10.42
CA PHE A 129 10.88 4.91 -9.80
C PHE A 129 11.98 3.88 -10.09
N ASN A 130 12.39 3.11 -9.07
CA ASN A 130 13.41 2.08 -9.25
C ASN A 130 12.76 0.73 -9.55
N ASP A 131 12.54 0.47 -10.83
CA ASP A 131 11.91 -0.76 -11.32
C ASP A 131 12.62 -2.03 -10.84
N GLN A 132 13.95 -1.99 -10.72
CA GLN A 132 14.73 -3.16 -10.28
C GLN A 132 14.43 -3.54 -8.83
N ILE A 133 14.30 -2.57 -7.92
CA ILE A 133 13.93 -2.83 -6.52
C ILE A 133 12.49 -3.33 -6.48
N TYR A 134 11.60 -2.71 -7.24
CA TYR A 134 10.20 -3.10 -7.29
C TYR A 134 10.06 -4.55 -7.75
N GLU A 135 10.62 -4.90 -8.90
CA GLU A 135 10.56 -6.26 -9.45
C GLU A 135 11.19 -7.29 -8.50
N TYR A 136 12.33 -6.96 -7.88
CA TYR A 136 13.00 -7.85 -6.96
C TYR A 136 12.22 -8.11 -5.68
N MET A 137 11.62 -7.06 -5.09
CA MET A 137 10.91 -7.18 -3.80
C MET A 137 9.45 -7.58 -3.99
N TRP A 138 8.79 -7.02 -4.97
CA TRP A 138 7.37 -7.22 -5.24
C TRP A 138 7.13 -8.23 -6.37
N GLY A 139 7.41 -7.86 -7.58
CA GLY A 139 7.16 -8.65 -8.79
C GLY A 139 6.84 -7.79 -9.99
N PRO A 140 6.31 -8.40 -11.08
CA PRO A 140 6.14 -7.71 -12.36
C PRO A 140 4.95 -6.73 -12.39
N THR A 141 3.93 -6.93 -11.56
CA THR A 141 2.70 -6.10 -11.53
C THR A 141 2.14 -6.01 -10.12
N GLU A 142 1.23 -5.06 -9.87
CA GLU A 142 0.57 -4.89 -8.57
C GLU A 142 -0.22 -6.14 -8.13
N PHE A 143 -0.76 -6.90 -9.06
CA PHE A 143 -1.55 -8.11 -8.79
C PHE A 143 -0.76 -9.43 -8.86
N ASN A 144 0.58 -9.38 -8.98
CA ASN A 144 1.42 -10.58 -9.08
C ASN A 144 2.69 -10.47 -8.24
N ILE A 145 2.59 -10.83 -6.95
CA ILE A 145 3.70 -10.77 -6.00
C ILE A 145 4.53 -12.04 -6.11
N THR A 146 5.68 -11.94 -6.78
CA THR A 146 6.64 -13.06 -6.97
C THR A 146 8.00 -12.79 -6.36
N GLY A 147 8.23 -11.56 -5.90
CA GLY A 147 9.49 -11.12 -5.31
C GLY A 147 9.72 -11.62 -3.88
N THR A 148 10.66 -10.98 -3.19
CA THR A 148 11.04 -11.38 -1.82
C THR A 148 9.94 -11.15 -0.78
N LEU A 149 8.94 -10.34 -1.10
CA LEU A 149 7.78 -10.08 -0.25
C LEU A 149 6.63 -11.09 -0.43
N LYS A 150 6.75 -12.08 -1.32
CA LYS A 150 5.65 -13.02 -1.67
C LYS A 150 5.03 -13.76 -0.48
N ASP A 151 5.81 -14.01 0.56
CA ASP A 151 5.36 -14.72 1.76
C ASP A 151 5.24 -13.78 2.98
N PHE A 152 5.30 -12.45 2.76
CA PHE A 152 5.18 -11.47 3.83
C PHE A 152 3.77 -11.47 4.40
N ASP A 153 3.65 -11.65 5.72
CA ASP A 153 2.38 -11.56 6.44
C ASP A 153 2.61 -11.07 7.87
N ARG A 154 2.00 -9.91 8.19
CA ARG A 154 1.95 -9.32 9.53
C ARG A 154 0.51 -9.11 10.00
N SER A 155 -0.47 -9.66 9.30
CA SER A 155 -1.87 -9.49 9.67
C SER A 155 -2.18 -10.03 11.07
N VAL A 156 -1.54 -11.14 11.45
CA VAL A 156 -1.68 -11.76 12.79
C VAL A 156 -0.98 -10.97 13.91
N ASP A 157 -0.14 -10.01 13.56
CA ASP A 157 0.61 -9.19 14.50
C ASP A 157 -0.04 -7.79 14.74
N LEU A 158 -1.16 -7.49 14.10
CA LEU A 158 -1.84 -6.20 14.20
C LEU A 158 -2.30 -5.88 15.63
N ASP A 159 -2.61 -6.88 16.42
CA ASP A 159 -2.98 -6.74 17.84
C ASP A 159 -1.81 -6.27 18.74
N LYS A 160 -0.57 -6.37 18.27
CA LYS A 160 0.62 -5.90 18.98
C LYS A 160 0.79 -4.38 18.92
N ILE A 161 0.15 -3.72 17.96
CA ILE A 161 0.15 -2.26 17.85
C ILE A 161 -0.93 -1.71 18.79
N THR A 162 -0.51 -0.97 19.81
CA THR A 162 -1.40 -0.41 20.84
C THR A 162 -1.87 1.01 20.52
N GLU A 163 -1.15 1.68 19.67
CA GLU A 163 -1.47 3.02 19.18
C GLU A 163 -2.76 3.01 18.36
N PRO A 164 -3.52 4.12 18.35
CA PRO A 164 -4.67 4.25 17.46
C PRO A 164 -4.27 4.04 16.00
N ILE A 165 -5.03 3.21 15.28
CA ILE A 165 -4.81 2.90 13.86
C ILE A 165 -5.96 3.44 13.03
N LEU A 166 -5.62 4.04 11.88
CA LEU A 166 -6.55 4.27 10.79
C LEU A 166 -6.15 3.39 9.60
N PHE A 167 -7.02 2.47 9.19
CA PHE A 167 -6.94 1.84 7.87
C PHE A 167 -7.74 2.67 6.88
N MET A 168 -7.11 3.07 5.79
CA MET A 168 -7.74 3.88 4.75
C MET A 168 -7.50 3.22 3.38
N ALA A 169 -8.54 3.09 2.58
CA ALA A 169 -8.46 2.55 1.22
C ALA A 169 -9.46 3.27 0.31
N GLY A 170 -9.25 3.22 -1.00
CA GLY A 170 -10.24 3.66 -1.97
C GLY A 170 -11.39 2.65 -2.10
N GLU A 171 -12.56 3.13 -2.53
CA GLU A 171 -13.73 2.28 -2.81
C GLU A 171 -13.41 1.19 -3.85
N PHE A 172 -12.55 1.50 -4.81
CA PHE A 172 -12.15 0.60 -5.91
C PHE A 172 -10.71 0.10 -5.78
N ASP A 173 -10.11 0.24 -4.59
CA ASP A 173 -8.71 -0.07 -4.31
C ASP A 173 -8.39 -1.56 -4.55
N GLU A 174 -7.18 -1.82 -4.97
CA GLU A 174 -6.62 -3.18 -5.01
C GLU A 174 -6.38 -3.75 -3.61
N ALA A 175 -6.11 -2.90 -2.60
CA ALA A 175 -6.21 -3.21 -1.19
C ALA A 175 -7.68 -3.06 -0.74
N ARG A 176 -8.51 -4.06 -1.02
CA ARG A 176 -9.99 -3.97 -0.97
C ARG A 176 -10.53 -3.49 0.38
N PRO A 177 -11.65 -2.73 0.36
CA PRO A 177 -12.35 -2.31 1.58
C PRO A 177 -12.63 -3.44 2.57
N GLU A 178 -12.98 -4.63 2.09
CA GLU A 178 -13.26 -5.80 2.94
C GLU A 178 -12.03 -6.24 3.73
N THR A 179 -10.86 -6.12 3.14
CA THR A 179 -9.58 -6.42 3.79
C THR A 179 -9.26 -5.38 4.86
N MET A 180 -9.63 -4.11 4.67
CA MET A 180 -9.51 -3.08 5.72
C MET A 180 -10.36 -3.42 6.94
N TYR A 181 -11.61 -3.85 6.75
CA TYR A 181 -12.47 -4.30 7.85
C TYR A 181 -11.97 -5.59 8.52
N LYS A 182 -11.34 -6.49 7.77
CA LYS A 182 -10.64 -7.64 8.33
C LYS A 182 -9.50 -7.19 9.27
N TYR A 183 -8.64 -6.28 8.82
CA TYR A 183 -7.52 -5.77 9.62
C TYR A 183 -7.99 -4.98 10.85
N GLN A 184 -9.08 -4.23 10.73
CA GLN A 184 -9.70 -3.58 11.88
C GLN A 184 -10.06 -4.59 12.99
N LYS A 185 -10.67 -5.70 12.61
CA LYS A 185 -11.07 -6.75 13.57
C LYS A 185 -9.88 -7.45 14.25
N LEU A 186 -8.73 -7.47 13.60
CA LEU A 186 -7.48 -8.03 14.12
C LEU A 186 -6.70 -7.03 14.98
N SER A 187 -7.09 -5.78 15.00
CA SER A 187 -6.41 -4.70 15.72
C SER A 187 -7.14 -4.36 17.02
N ARG A 188 -6.41 -3.86 18.04
CA ARG A 188 -7.00 -3.46 19.33
C ARG A 188 -7.75 -2.14 19.28
N ASN A 189 -7.22 -1.17 18.52
CA ASN A 189 -7.75 0.20 18.48
C ASN A 189 -7.66 0.74 17.06
N ALA A 190 -8.54 0.29 16.18
CA ALA A 190 -8.52 0.68 14.80
C ALA A 190 -9.87 1.22 14.31
N SER A 191 -9.81 2.15 13.39
CA SER A 191 -10.91 2.64 12.58
C SER A 191 -10.63 2.42 11.10
N VAL A 192 -11.69 2.42 10.29
CA VAL A 192 -11.61 2.28 8.83
C VAL A 192 -12.25 3.50 8.19
N GLU A 193 -11.62 4.01 7.14
CA GLU A 193 -12.17 5.06 6.28
C GLU A 193 -12.04 4.61 4.83
N ILE A 194 -13.17 4.53 4.12
CA ILE A 194 -13.19 4.20 2.69
C ILE A 194 -13.43 5.46 1.90
N ILE A 195 -12.50 5.78 1.02
CA ILE A 195 -12.52 6.99 0.18
C ILE A 195 -13.33 6.70 -1.08
N GLU A 196 -14.54 7.22 -1.13
CA GLU A 196 -15.44 7.06 -2.26
C GLU A 196 -14.84 7.60 -3.57
N ASN A 197 -15.07 6.89 -4.68
CA ASN A 197 -14.59 7.22 -6.02
C ASN A 197 -13.05 7.28 -6.13
N ALA A 198 -12.33 6.56 -5.29
CA ALA A 198 -10.89 6.41 -5.35
C ALA A 198 -10.47 4.97 -5.61
N GLY A 199 -9.35 4.77 -6.30
CA GLY A 199 -8.58 3.54 -6.36
C GLY A 199 -7.47 3.55 -5.30
N HIS A 200 -6.42 2.79 -5.56
CA HIS A 200 -5.24 2.69 -4.70
C HIS A 200 -4.56 4.04 -4.43
N LYS A 201 -4.50 4.90 -5.42
CA LYS A 201 -3.92 6.25 -5.31
C LYS A 201 -4.93 7.26 -4.77
N THR A 202 -5.47 6.99 -3.58
CA THR A 202 -6.51 7.81 -2.94
C THR A 202 -6.18 9.30 -2.89
N MET A 203 -4.91 9.64 -2.61
CA MET A 203 -4.43 11.03 -2.52
C MET A 203 -4.43 11.77 -3.87
N ILE A 204 -4.40 11.03 -4.99
CA ILE A 204 -4.50 11.60 -6.34
C ILE A 204 -5.96 11.69 -6.76
N ASP A 205 -6.72 10.64 -6.51
CA ASP A 205 -8.11 10.53 -6.94
C ASP A 205 -9.02 11.49 -6.15
N GLN A 206 -8.85 11.58 -4.83
CA GLN A 206 -9.72 12.32 -3.92
C GLN A 206 -8.92 13.02 -2.79
N PRO A 207 -8.03 13.98 -3.10
CA PRO A 207 -7.14 14.60 -2.11
C PRO A 207 -7.88 15.28 -0.95
N GLU A 208 -9.01 15.94 -1.24
CA GLU A 208 -9.80 16.64 -0.22
C GLU A 208 -10.42 15.65 0.78
N LYS A 209 -10.99 14.53 0.29
CA LYS A 209 -11.57 13.50 1.17
C LYS A 209 -10.50 12.84 2.04
N VAL A 210 -9.32 12.59 1.49
CA VAL A 210 -8.17 12.07 2.24
C VAL A 210 -7.75 13.05 3.32
N TYR A 211 -7.61 14.34 2.99
CA TYR A 211 -7.28 15.37 3.96
C TYR A 211 -8.30 15.44 5.10
N GLU A 212 -9.60 15.41 4.79
CA GLU A 212 -10.66 15.42 5.80
C GLU A 212 -10.61 14.19 6.70
N ALA A 213 -10.43 12.98 6.12
CA ALA A 213 -10.35 11.73 6.86
C ALA A 213 -9.17 11.72 7.84
N VAL A 214 -7.99 12.10 7.37
CA VAL A 214 -6.77 12.18 8.18
C VAL A 214 -6.91 13.25 9.28
N SER A 215 -7.47 14.42 8.95
CA SER A 215 -7.68 15.50 9.90
C SER A 215 -8.66 15.11 11.01
N ARG A 216 -9.78 14.46 10.67
CA ARG A 216 -10.73 13.92 11.66
C ARG A 216 -10.05 12.91 12.59
N PHE A 217 -9.25 12.01 12.03
CA PHE A 217 -8.53 11.00 12.81
C PHE A 217 -7.52 11.63 13.78
N PHE A 218 -6.69 12.58 13.32
CA PHE A 218 -5.74 13.28 14.18
C PHE A 218 -6.43 14.06 15.30
N ASN A 219 -7.49 14.80 14.98
CA ASN A 219 -8.26 15.52 15.98
C ASN A 219 -8.82 14.58 17.06
N LYS A 220 -9.32 13.40 16.68
CA LYS A 220 -9.79 12.40 17.63
C LYS A 220 -8.67 11.90 18.54
N VAL A 221 -7.49 11.62 17.99
CA VAL A 221 -6.34 11.12 18.75
C VAL A 221 -5.80 12.18 19.71
N GLU A 222 -5.73 13.44 19.29
CA GLU A 222 -5.19 14.54 20.12
C GLU A 222 -6.15 15.00 21.21
N ASN A 223 -7.48 14.88 20.99
CA ASN A 223 -8.50 15.31 21.96
C ASN A 223 -8.87 14.22 22.99
N ASN A 224 -8.46 12.96 22.78
CA ASN A 224 -8.72 11.84 23.70
C ASN A 224 -7.60 11.62 24.73
N LYS A 225 -6.81 12.65 25.05
CA LYS A 225 -5.74 12.63 26.07
C LYS A 225 -6.23 13.09 27.42
#